data_2dcac6fafb4f7197319ff5e2f8b0f28a
#
_entry.id   2dcac6fafb4f7197319ff5e2f8b0f28a
#
_cell.length_a   1.000
_cell.length_b   1.000
_cell.length_c   1.000
_cell.angle_alpha   90.00
_cell.angle_beta   90.00
_cell.angle_gamma   90.00
#
_symmetry.space_group_name_H-M   'P 1'
#
loop_
_entity.id
_entity.type
_entity.pdbx_description
1 polymer ?
#
loop_
_entity_poly.entity_id
_entity_poly.type
_entity_poly.pdbx_seq_one_letter_code
_entity_poly.pdbx_strand_id
1 'polypeptide(L)'
;DPQNGNEYYISAWLAEEHRKDFTDIENIILTGRTGEPVLLKNVASLKLNAGPVKIDRKYFQRVVHVTANPVDRDLGAVAADLEASIAKIQLPSGFSIRLAGQIQQQRETFEGLLFATALALVLVYMVMAAQFKSLIDPFIIMFSVPMGLPGVILILFLTDTTLSTTSMMGIIMMLGIVVSNGVLLVDYTNVLRRRGRELHDAAVTAAKTRLRPILMTSLATVLGLL
;
A
#
# COMPACT_ATOMS: atom_id res chain seq x y z
N ASP A 1 -37.88 17.17 18.10
CA ASP A 1 -39.03 17.76 17.40
C ASP A 1 -40.15 16.75 17.39
N PRO A 2 -41.25 17.01 18.12
CA PRO A 2 -42.37 16.05 18.22
C PRO A 2 -43.11 15.85 16.90
N GLN A 3 -42.93 16.69 15.90
CA GLN A 3 -43.58 16.57 14.60
C GLN A 3 -42.85 15.66 13.63
N ASN A 4 -41.53 15.57 13.72
CA ASN A 4 -40.67 14.84 12.75
C ASN A 4 -39.90 13.66 13.38
N GLY A 5 -40.01 13.45 14.71
CA GLY A 5 -39.24 12.41 15.40
C GLY A 5 -37.72 12.61 15.43
N ASN A 6 -37.24 13.75 14.93
CA ASN A 6 -35.82 14.05 14.91
C ASN A 6 -35.33 14.60 16.27
N GLU A 7 -34.25 14.07 16.76
CA GLU A 7 -33.54 14.58 17.94
C GLU A 7 -32.53 15.63 17.54
N TYR A 8 -32.60 16.79 18.16
CA TYR A 8 -31.61 17.87 18.00
C TYR A 8 -30.90 18.10 19.31
N TYR A 9 -29.59 18.12 19.27
CA TYR A 9 -28.77 18.48 20.44
C TYR A 9 -28.85 19.98 20.68
N ILE A 10 -29.31 20.38 21.85
CA ILE A 10 -29.27 21.77 22.28
C ILE A 10 -28.01 21.94 23.16
N SER A 11 -27.03 22.68 22.65
CA SER A 11 -25.83 23.01 23.38
C SER A 11 -25.94 24.40 23.96
N ALA A 12 -25.96 24.49 25.28
CA ALA A 12 -25.94 25.76 25.99
C ALA A 12 -24.50 26.07 26.45
N TRP A 13 -24.02 27.22 26.07
CA TRP A 13 -22.66 27.69 26.40
C TRP A 13 -22.76 29.03 27.10
N LEU A 14 -21.85 29.26 28.07
CA LEU A 14 -21.64 30.59 28.60
C LEU A 14 -21.06 31.50 27.50
N ALA A 15 -21.39 32.78 27.53
CA ALA A 15 -20.80 33.77 26.64
C ALA A 15 -19.27 33.76 26.75
N GLU A 16 -18.61 34.03 25.62
CA GLU A 16 -17.15 33.89 25.52
C GLU A 16 -16.39 34.73 26.57
N GLU A 17 -16.93 35.87 26.93
CA GLU A 17 -16.41 36.76 27.95
C GLU A 17 -16.44 36.17 29.37
N HIS A 18 -17.31 35.19 29.64
CA HIS A 18 -17.50 34.55 30.96
C HIS A 18 -16.95 33.12 31.01
N ARG A 19 -16.04 32.73 30.10
CA ARG A 19 -15.41 31.41 30.09
C ARG A 19 -13.92 31.45 29.73
N LYS A 20 -13.28 32.61 29.87
CA LYS A 20 -11.85 32.77 29.50
C LYS A 20 -10.92 32.41 30.65
N ASP A 21 -11.29 32.77 31.88
CA ASP A 21 -10.45 32.62 33.03
C ASP A 21 -10.95 31.56 34.01
N PHE A 22 -10.03 31.02 34.78
CA PHE A 22 -10.32 30.04 35.82
C PHE A 22 -11.30 30.57 36.86
N THR A 23 -11.19 31.87 37.19
CA THR A 23 -12.08 32.60 38.09
C THR A 23 -13.52 32.66 37.58
N ASP A 24 -13.76 32.65 36.28
CA ASP A 24 -15.11 32.64 35.72
C ASP A 24 -15.83 31.35 36.05
N ILE A 25 -15.10 30.22 36.05
CA ILE A 25 -15.65 28.92 36.44
C ILE A 25 -15.97 28.88 37.94
N GLU A 26 -15.10 29.45 38.79
CA GLU A 26 -15.32 29.51 40.23
C GLU A 26 -16.57 30.31 40.61
N ASN A 27 -16.90 31.34 39.85
CA ASN A 27 -18.04 32.23 40.07
C ASN A 27 -19.34 31.76 39.37
N ILE A 28 -19.39 30.58 38.80
CA ILE A 28 -20.64 30.02 38.27
C ILE A 28 -21.66 29.88 39.38
N ILE A 29 -22.88 30.43 39.15
CA ILE A 29 -23.99 30.38 40.09
C ILE A 29 -24.72 29.06 39.92
N LEU A 30 -24.80 28.29 40.98
CA LEU A 30 -25.57 27.07 41.07
C LEU A 30 -26.87 27.33 41.83
N THR A 31 -27.98 26.77 41.40
CA THR A 31 -29.24 26.85 42.13
C THR A 31 -29.31 25.68 43.11
N GLY A 32 -29.28 25.97 44.39
CA GLY A 32 -29.43 24.98 45.44
C GLY A 32 -30.86 24.39 45.47
N ARG A 33 -31.06 23.30 46.21
CA ARG A 33 -32.35 22.63 46.37
C ARG A 33 -33.43 23.53 47.01
N THR A 34 -33.02 24.54 47.76
CA THR A 34 -33.87 25.56 48.42
C THR A 34 -34.16 26.77 47.52
N GLY A 35 -33.61 26.80 46.28
CA GLY A 35 -33.75 27.93 45.36
C GLY A 35 -32.74 29.07 45.58
N GLU A 36 -31.90 29.00 46.62
CA GLU A 36 -30.88 30.02 46.84
C GLU A 36 -29.68 29.88 45.92
N PRO A 37 -29.15 31.00 45.36
CA PRO A 37 -27.98 30.98 44.49
C PRO A 37 -26.71 30.72 45.31
N VAL A 38 -25.92 29.72 44.93
CA VAL A 38 -24.64 29.38 45.56
C VAL A 38 -23.54 29.41 44.51
N LEU A 39 -22.41 30.06 44.80
CA LEU A 39 -21.26 30.08 43.91
C LEU A 39 -20.55 28.72 43.93
N LEU A 40 -20.05 28.27 42.79
CA LEU A 40 -19.35 26.99 42.65
C LEU A 40 -18.16 26.88 43.61
N LYS A 41 -17.40 27.96 43.81
CA LYS A 41 -16.25 28.00 44.73
C LYS A 41 -16.61 27.69 46.20
N ASN A 42 -17.88 27.86 46.59
CA ASN A 42 -18.34 27.60 47.96
C ASN A 42 -18.65 26.10 48.19
N VAL A 43 -18.85 25.34 47.14
CA VAL A 43 -19.25 23.92 47.21
C VAL A 43 -18.25 22.96 46.56
N ALA A 44 -17.28 23.49 45.79
CA ALA A 44 -16.25 22.69 45.09
C ALA A 44 -14.91 23.41 45.10
N SER A 45 -13.83 22.64 45.16
CA SER A 45 -12.49 23.14 44.93
C SER A 45 -12.06 22.77 43.48
N LEU A 46 -11.70 23.78 42.72
CA LEU A 46 -11.22 23.61 41.35
C LEU A 46 -9.70 23.45 41.36
N LYS A 47 -9.21 22.47 40.58
CA LYS A 47 -7.76 22.27 40.35
C LYS A 47 -7.50 22.15 38.87
N LEU A 48 -6.55 22.95 38.38
CA LEU A 48 -6.05 22.80 37.03
C LEU A 48 -5.24 21.52 36.97
N ASN A 49 -5.63 20.61 36.08
CA ASN A 49 -4.90 19.37 35.85
C ASN A 49 -4.70 19.15 34.34
N ALA A 50 -3.52 18.66 33.97
CA ALA A 50 -3.23 18.31 32.62
C ALA A 50 -3.78 16.89 32.32
N GLY A 51 -4.64 16.80 31.34
CA GLY A 51 -5.20 15.51 30.89
C GLY A 51 -5.17 15.39 29.36
N PRO A 52 -5.24 14.20 28.82
CA PRO A 52 -5.30 14.02 27.38
C PRO A 52 -6.62 14.57 26.85
N VAL A 53 -6.55 15.50 25.91
CA VAL A 53 -7.71 16.10 25.22
C VAL A 53 -8.44 15.07 24.39
N LYS A 54 -7.70 14.10 23.84
CA LYS A 54 -8.22 13.01 23.02
C LYS A 54 -7.58 11.70 23.45
N ILE A 55 -8.40 10.67 23.59
CA ILE A 55 -7.96 9.31 23.89
C ILE A 55 -8.30 8.44 22.70
N ASP A 56 -7.30 8.12 21.89
CA ASP A 56 -7.47 7.19 20.79
C ASP A 56 -7.36 5.73 21.28
N ARG A 57 -8.22 4.87 20.77
CA ARG A 57 -8.21 3.43 21.05
C ARG A 57 -8.20 2.65 19.76
N LYS A 58 -7.33 1.64 19.70
CA LYS A 58 -7.29 0.64 18.64
C LYS A 58 -7.34 -0.75 19.29
N TYR A 59 -8.25 -1.61 18.84
CA TYR A 59 -8.46 -2.94 19.45
C TYR A 59 -8.68 -2.88 20.98
N PHE A 60 -9.49 -1.92 21.45
CA PHE A 60 -9.80 -1.66 22.87
C PHE A 60 -8.62 -1.18 23.74
N GLN A 61 -7.42 -1.07 23.20
CA GLN A 61 -6.25 -0.54 23.90
C GLN A 61 -6.04 0.94 23.59
N ARG A 62 -5.53 1.69 24.57
CA ARG A 62 -5.13 3.09 24.36
C ARG A 62 -3.94 3.13 23.40
N VAL A 63 -3.97 4.04 22.45
CA VAL A 63 -2.92 4.22 21.46
C VAL A 63 -2.47 5.68 21.46
N VAL A 64 -1.17 5.88 21.39
CA VAL A 64 -0.54 7.17 21.11
C VAL A 64 0.07 7.09 19.71
N HIS A 65 -0.32 8.03 18.86
CA HIS A 65 0.23 8.12 17.50
C HIS A 65 1.41 9.09 17.50
N VAL A 66 2.58 8.58 17.14
CA VAL A 66 3.75 9.39 16.81
C VAL A 66 3.89 9.39 15.30
N THR A 67 3.66 10.52 14.67
CA THR A 67 3.70 10.67 13.21
C THR A 67 4.95 11.41 12.79
N ALA A 68 5.58 10.93 11.71
CA ALA A 68 6.72 11.58 11.08
C ALA A 68 6.65 11.34 9.57
N ASN A 69 7.15 12.30 8.78
CA ASN A 69 7.29 12.15 7.34
C ASN A 69 8.78 12.00 7.00
N PRO A 70 9.15 11.04 6.14
CA PRO A 70 10.52 10.97 5.63
C PRO A 70 10.80 12.18 4.73
N VAL A 71 12.01 12.73 4.82
CA VAL A 71 12.50 13.80 3.96
C VAL A 71 13.78 13.29 3.30
N ASP A 72 13.86 13.36 1.98
CA ASP A 72 15.01 13.00 1.15
C ASP A 72 15.54 11.55 1.34
N ARG A 73 14.68 10.65 1.85
CA ARG A 73 15.01 9.22 2.03
C ARG A 73 13.83 8.33 1.66
N ASP A 74 14.16 7.14 1.19
CA ASP A 74 13.18 6.10 0.92
C ASP A 74 12.45 5.65 2.19
N LEU A 75 11.12 5.47 2.08
CA LEU A 75 10.26 5.04 3.19
C LEU A 75 10.67 3.68 3.75
N GLY A 76 11.10 2.75 2.89
CA GLY A 76 11.54 1.41 3.30
C GLY A 76 12.82 1.45 4.13
N ALA A 77 13.80 2.28 3.71
CA ALA A 77 15.06 2.46 4.44
C ALA A 77 14.82 3.10 5.82
N VAL A 78 13.97 4.14 5.88
CA VAL A 78 13.59 4.78 7.15
C VAL A 78 12.86 3.79 8.07
N ALA A 79 11.97 2.97 7.52
CA ALA A 79 11.26 1.97 8.30
C ALA A 79 12.20 0.91 8.89
N ALA A 80 13.20 0.45 8.13
CA ALA A 80 14.19 -0.51 8.61
C ALA A 80 15.03 0.09 9.76
N ASP A 81 15.46 1.34 9.64
CA ASP A 81 16.21 2.05 10.70
C ASP A 81 15.34 2.22 11.97
N LEU A 82 14.05 2.54 11.79
CA LEU A 82 13.10 2.64 12.90
C LEU A 82 12.88 1.30 13.59
N GLU A 83 12.70 0.21 12.85
CA GLU A 83 12.56 -1.14 13.40
C GLU A 83 13.81 -1.54 14.21
N ALA A 84 15.00 -1.26 13.68
CA ALA A 84 16.26 -1.51 14.37
C ALA A 84 16.41 -0.68 15.65
N SER A 85 15.86 0.54 15.66
CA SER A 85 15.88 1.43 16.82
C SER A 85 14.83 1.01 17.86
N ILE A 86 13.64 0.66 17.44
CA ILE A 86 12.54 0.17 18.31
C ILE A 86 12.96 -1.14 19.00
N ALA A 87 13.67 -2.03 18.31
CA ALA A 87 14.16 -3.28 18.89
C ALA A 87 15.12 -3.08 20.07
N LYS A 88 15.76 -1.91 20.17
CA LYS A 88 16.68 -1.56 21.27
C LYS A 88 15.97 -0.95 22.48
N ILE A 89 14.70 -0.57 22.33
CA ILE A 89 13.93 0.09 23.40
C ILE A 89 13.37 -0.97 24.34
N GLN A 90 13.72 -0.90 25.60
CA GLN A 90 13.10 -1.73 26.65
C GLN A 90 11.73 -1.16 27.01
N LEU A 91 10.68 -1.86 26.59
CA LEU A 91 9.31 -1.45 26.87
C LEU A 91 8.84 -2.04 28.21
N PRO A 92 8.10 -1.28 29.03
CA PRO A 92 7.40 -1.81 30.20
C PRO A 92 6.38 -2.87 29.77
N SER A 93 6.04 -3.78 30.69
CA SER A 93 5.02 -4.79 30.45
C SER A 93 3.67 -4.16 30.08
N GLY A 94 3.05 -4.65 29.01
CA GLY A 94 1.78 -4.12 28.49
C GLY A 94 1.89 -3.04 27.43
N PHE A 95 3.10 -2.57 27.10
CA PHE A 95 3.33 -1.64 26.00
C PHE A 95 3.86 -2.37 24.75
N SER A 96 3.42 -1.92 23.58
CA SER A 96 3.94 -2.38 22.29
C SER A 96 4.07 -1.20 21.33
N ILE A 97 5.15 -1.18 20.56
CA ILE A 97 5.35 -0.20 19.48
C ILE A 97 5.17 -0.93 18.17
N ARG A 98 4.41 -0.36 17.26
CA ARG A 98 4.19 -0.91 15.92
C ARG A 98 4.33 0.18 14.88
N LEU A 99 5.04 -0.11 13.81
CA LEU A 99 5.00 0.72 12.62
C LEU A 99 3.64 0.54 11.92
N ALA A 100 3.01 1.65 11.59
CA ALA A 100 1.69 1.69 10.97
C ALA A 100 1.65 2.75 9.87
N GLY A 101 0.48 2.95 9.27
CA GLY A 101 0.31 3.93 8.19
C GLY A 101 0.83 3.42 6.85
N GLN A 102 1.46 4.30 6.08
CA GLN A 102 1.84 4.02 4.70
C GLN A 102 2.78 2.81 4.56
N ILE A 103 3.70 2.60 5.50
CA ILE A 103 4.62 1.44 5.44
C ILE A 103 3.90 0.10 5.61
N GLN A 104 2.93 0.05 6.51
CA GLN A 104 2.12 -1.16 6.70
C GLN A 104 1.29 -1.45 5.45
N GLN A 105 0.63 -0.44 4.90
CA GLN A 105 -0.16 -0.58 3.67
C GLN A 105 0.72 -1.00 2.48
N GLN A 106 1.92 -0.46 2.37
CA GLN A 106 2.87 -0.86 1.33
C GLN A 106 3.23 -2.34 1.46
N ARG A 107 3.58 -2.83 2.66
CA ARG A 107 3.90 -4.26 2.89
C ARG A 107 2.73 -5.17 2.53
N GLU A 108 1.54 -4.87 3.03
CA GLU A 108 0.32 -5.65 2.73
C GLU A 108 0.03 -5.68 1.22
N THR A 109 0.23 -4.54 0.53
CA THR A 109 0.07 -4.45 -0.93
C THR A 109 1.13 -5.27 -1.65
N PHE A 110 2.41 -5.22 -1.24
CA PHE A 110 3.47 -6.02 -1.84
C PHE A 110 3.22 -7.51 -1.70
N GLU A 111 2.86 -7.98 -0.52
CA GLU A 111 2.51 -9.39 -0.27
C GLU A 111 1.32 -9.83 -1.14
N GLY A 112 0.28 -9.01 -1.20
CA GLY A 112 -0.90 -9.26 -2.04
C GLY A 112 -0.56 -9.32 -3.53
N LEU A 113 0.24 -8.39 -4.04
CA LEU A 113 0.68 -8.34 -5.43
C LEU A 113 1.58 -9.52 -5.78
N LEU A 114 2.47 -9.92 -4.88
CA LEU A 114 3.36 -11.07 -5.09
C LEU A 114 2.57 -12.37 -5.17
N PHE A 115 1.60 -12.55 -4.26
CA PHE A 115 0.70 -13.70 -4.29
C PHE A 115 -0.16 -13.72 -5.57
N ALA A 116 -0.75 -12.59 -5.94
CA ALA A 116 -1.54 -12.46 -7.15
C ALA A 116 -0.71 -12.75 -8.41
N THR A 117 0.54 -12.27 -8.46
CA THR A 117 1.48 -12.53 -9.56
C THR A 117 1.82 -14.01 -9.66
N ALA A 118 2.13 -14.66 -8.55
CA ALA A 118 2.42 -16.10 -8.54
C ALA A 118 1.21 -16.91 -9.03
N LEU A 119 0.02 -16.59 -8.55
CA LEU A 119 -1.22 -17.23 -8.98
C LEU A 119 -1.49 -17.01 -10.47
N ALA A 120 -1.32 -15.78 -10.96
CA ALA A 120 -1.48 -15.44 -12.36
C ALA A 120 -0.52 -16.22 -13.24
N LEU A 121 0.76 -16.35 -12.85
CA LEU A 121 1.74 -17.16 -13.60
C LEU A 121 1.35 -18.64 -13.66
N VAL A 122 0.85 -19.21 -12.55
CA VAL A 122 0.35 -20.60 -12.55
C VAL A 122 -0.85 -20.76 -13.47
N LEU A 123 -1.81 -19.84 -13.43
CA LEU A 123 -2.97 -19.89 -14.31
C LEU A 123 -2.59 -19.76 -15.80
N VAL A 124 -1.71 -18.83 -16.11
CA VAL A 124 -1.17 -18.65 -17.49
C VAL A 124 -0.45 -19.90 -17.94
N TYR A 125 0.38 -20.51 -17.08
CA TYR A 125 1.04 -21.78 -17.38
C TYR A 125 0.03 -22.88 -17.70
N MET A 126 -1.03 -23.04 -16.87
CA MET A 126 -2.07 -24.05 -17.09
C MET A 126 -2.79 -23.85 -18.43
N VAL A 127 -3.17 -22.62 -18.75
CA VAL A 127 -3.84 -22.28 -20.02
C VAL A 127 -2.92 -22.58 -21.20
N MET A 128 -1.65 -22.17 -21.13
CA MET A 128 -0.66 -22.46 -22.17
C MET A 128 -0.43 -23.98 -22.32
N ALA A 129 -0.32 -24.72 -21.23
CA ALA A 129 -0.14 -26.17 -21.26
C ALA A 129 -1.32 -26.86 -21.96
N ALA A 130 -2.54 -26.42 -21.71
CA ALA A 130 -3.73 -26.92 -22.42
C ALA A 130 -3.72 -26.55 -23.90
N GLN A 131 -3.31 -25.34 -24.27
CA GLN A 131 -3.28 -24.86 -25.65
C GLN A 131 -2.20 -25.53 -26.50
N PHE A 132 -0.98 -25.64 -25.98
CA PHE A 132 0.14 -26.27 -26.68
C PHE A 132 0.09 -27.82 -26.64
N LYS A 133 -0.73 -28.40 -25.77
CA LYS A 133 -0.75 -29.86 -25.49
C LYS A 133 0.64 -30.38 -25.12
N SER A 134 1.43 -29.55 -24.47
CA SER A 134 2.80 -29.79 -24.05
C SER A 134 3.04 -29.09 -22.71
N LEU A 135 3.77 -29.72 -21.82
CA LEU A 135 4.21 -29.11 -20.58
C LEU A 135 5.54 -28.36 -20.71
N ILE A 136 6.31 -28.72 -21.74
CA ILE A 136 7.66 -28.17 -21.97
C ILE A 136 7.59 -26.78 -22.60
N ASP A 137 6.74 -26.58 -23.60
CA ASP A 137 6.65 -25.31 -24.32
C ASP A 137 6.27 -24.13 -23.38
N PRO A 138 5.25 -24.24 -22.52
CA PRO A 138 4.96 -23.23 -21.54
C PRO A 138 6.11 -22.97 -20.58
N PHE A 139 6.83 -24.02 -20.17
CA PHE A 139 7.99 -23.86 -19.28
C PHE A 139 9.11 -23.05 -19.94
N ILE A 140 9.40 -23.27 -21.21
CA ILE A 140 10.36 -22.50 -22.00
C ILE A 140 9.92 -21.03 -22.09
N ILE A 141 8.63 -20.77 -22.34
CA ILE A 141 8.08 -19.42 -22.40
C ILE A 141 8.24 -18.72 -21.03
N MET A 142 7.89 -19.41 -19.95
CA MET A 142 8.01 -18.86 -18.58
C MET A 142 9.46 -18.54 -18.22
N PHE A 143 10.45 -19.24 -18.78
CA PHE A 143 11.86 -18.95 -18.58
C PHE A 143 12.29 -17.59 -19.15
N SER A 144 11.51 -16.99 -20.05
CA SER A 144 11.73 -15.63 -20.53
C SER A 144 11.42 -14.55 -19.49
N VAL A 145 10.59 -14.87 -18.48
CA VAL A 145 10.16 -13.94 -17.42
C VAL A 145 11.35 -13.44 -16.59
N PRO A 146 12.21 -14.31 -16.03
CA PRO A 146 13.41 -13.87 -15.30
C PRO A 146 14.33 -12.99 -16.14
N MET A 147 14.36 -13.19 -17.46
CA MET A 147 15.18 -12.38 -18.37
C MET A 147 14.71 -10.93 -18.49
N GLY A 148 13.45 -10.64 -18.17
CA GLY A 148 12.92 -9.27 -18.12
C GLY A 148 13.34 -8.50 -16.88
N LEU A 149 13.59 -9.16 -15.75
CA LEU A 149 13.93 -8.51 -14.48
C LEU A 149 15.22 -7.67 -14.52
N PRO A 150 16.34 -8.11 -15.15
CA PRO A 150 17.51 -7.27 -15.29
C PRO A 150 17.23 -5.92 -15.97
N GLY A 151 16.32 -5.90 -16.96
CA GLY A 151 15.90 -4.67 -17.63
C GLY A 151 15.18 -3.71 -16.68
N VAL A 152 14.31 -4.24 -15.80
CA VAL A 152 13.62 -3.44 -14.79
C VAL A 152 14.61 -2.88 -13.77
N ILE A 153 15.53 -3.72 -13.26
CA ILE A 153 16.55 -3.28 -12.30
C ILE A 153 17.43 -2.20 -12.91
N LEU A 154 17.82 -2.38 -14.18
CA LEU A 154 18.63 -1.39 -14.88
C LEU A 154 17.95 -0.03 -15.00
N ILE A 155 16.65 -0.01 -15.39
CA ILE A 155 15.93 1.26 -15.53
C ILE A 155 15.69 1.93 -14.18
N LEU A 156 15.34 1.19 -13.14
CA LEU A 156 15.20 1.72 -11.78
C LEU A 156 16.51 2.33 -11.28
N PHE A 157 17.63 1.67 -11.55
CA PHE A 157 18.97 2.17 -11.22
C PHE A 157 19.33 3.44 -11.99
N LEU A 158 19.05 3.49 -13.31
CA LEU A 158 19.34 4.67 -14.15
C LEU A 158 18.47 5.88 -13.83
N THR A 159 17.24 5.65 -13.35
CA THR A 159 16.29 6.73 -12.99
C THR A 159 16.38 7.11 -11.52
N ASP A 160 17.25 6.47 -10.75
CA ASP A 160 17.39 6.66 -9.30
C ASP A 160 16.05 6.54 -8.55
N THR A 161 15.19 5.63 -9.03
CA THR A 161 13.87 5.39 -8.46
C THR A 161 13.88 4.13 -7.61
N THR A 162 13.21 4.23 -6.46
CA THR A 162 13.07 3.09 -5.54
C THR A 162 11.93 2.16 -5.94
N LEU A 163 12.00 0.91 -5.47
CA LEU A 163 10.94 -0.06 -5.70
C LEU A 163 9.68 0.34 -4.93
N SER A 164 8.70 0.84 -5.65
CA SER A 164 7.39 1.30 -5.12
C SER A 164 6.26 0.36 -5.54
N THR A 165 5.08 0.57 -4.98
CA THR A 165 3.85 -0.14 -5.41
C THR A 165 3.59 0.05 -6.91
N THR A 166 3.84 1.25 -7.42
CA THR A 166 3.70 1.56 -8.85
C THR A 166 4.71 0.79 -9.70
N SER A 167 5.97 0.67 -9.25
CA SER A 167 6.99 -0.13 -9.91
C SER A 167 6.61 -1.61 -9.96
N MET A 168 6.01 -2.15 -8.89
CA MET A 168 5.50 -3.53 -8.87
C MET A 168 4.38 -3.74 -9.89
N MET A 169 3.44 -2.80 -10.03
CA MET A 169 2.42 -2.85 -11.07
C MET A 169 3.06 -2.86 -12.47
N GLY A 170 4.08 -2.04 -12.70
CA GLY A 170 4.86 -2.04 -13.93
C GLY A 170 5.52 -3.40 -14.22
N ILE A 171 6.09 -4.04 -13.20
CA ILE A 171 6.66 -5.39 -13.31
C ILE A 171 5.59 -6.41 -13.74
N ILE A 172 4.41 -6.38 -13.12
CA ILE A 172 3.30 -7.29 -13.46
C ILE A 172 2.85 -7.08 -14.90
N MET A 173 2.73 -5.84 -15.37
CA MET A 173 2.41 -5.53 -16.75
C MET A 173 3.50 -6.02 -17.73
N MET A 174 4.77 -5.82 -17.37
CA MET A 174 5.91 -6.32 -18.14
C MET A 174 5.87 -7.85 -18.28
N LEU A 175 5.56 -8.58 -17.18
CA LEU A 175 5.42 -10.04 -17.21
C LEU A 175 4.37 -10.48 -18.25
N GLY A 176 3.22 -9.83 -18.30
CA GLY A 176 2.17 -10.11 -19.29
C GLY A 176 2.65 -9.92 -20.73
N ILE A 177 3.37 -8.83 -21.01
CA ILE A 177 3.91 -8.51 -22.34
C ILE A 177 4.99 -9.52 -22.74
N VAL A 178 5.92 -9.86 -21.84
CA VAL A 178 7.00 -10.82 -22.09
C VAL A 178 6.43 -12.21 -22.41
N VAL A 179 5.48 -12.69 -21.60
CA VAL A 179 4.83 -13.98 -21.83
C VAL A 179 4.09 -13.98 -23.17
N SER A 180 3.31 -12.94 -23.49
CA SER A 180 2.58 -12.84 -24.76
C SER A 180 3.52 -12.89 -25.96
N ASN A 181 4.63 -12.16 -25.92
CA ASN A 181 5.63 -12.18 -26.99
C ASN A 181 6.35 -13.54 -27.07
N GLY A 182 6.64 -14.17 -25.93
CA GLY A 182 7.23 -15.50 -25.84
C GLY A 182 6.33 -16.57 -26.47
N VAL A 183 5.02 -16.52 -26.19
CA VAL A 183 4.03 -17.43 -26.82
C VAL A 183 4.08 -17.35 -28.32
N LEU A 184 4.04 -16.15 -28.91
CA LEU A 184 4.07 -15.94 -30.34
C LEU A 184 5.37 -16.45 -31.00
N LEU A 185 6.50 -16.30 -30.30
CA LEU A 185 7.81 -16.73 -30.78
C LEU A 185 7.92 -18.27 -30.78
N VAL A 186 7.56 -18.91 -29.66
CA VAL A 186 7.64 -20.36 -29.49
C VAL A 186 6.65 -21.07 -30.39
N ASP A 187 5.40 -20.57 -30.50
CA ASP A 187 4.41 -21.13 -31.42
C ASP A 187 4.90 -21.13 -32.86
N TYR A 188 5.40 -19.99 -33.33
CA TYR A 188 5.93 -19.92 -34.71
C TYR A 188 7.15 -20.79 -34.94
N THR A 189 8.03 -20.91 -33.94
CA THR A 189 9.16 -21.83 -33.95
C THR A 189 8.67 -23.30 -34.12
N ASN A 190 7.66 -23.70 -33.36
CA ASN A 190 7.06 -25.02 -33.43
C ASN A 190 6.39 -25.30 -34.80
N VAL A 191 5.73 -24.28 -35.38
CA VAL A 191 5.18 -24.38 -36.74
C VAL A 191 6.29 -24.66 -37.79
N LEU A 192 7.42 -23.94 -37.68
CA LEU A 192 8.56 -24.15 -38.59
C LEU A 192 9.21 -25.53 -38.42
N ARG A 193 9.31 -26.02 -37.19
CA ARG A 193 9.80 -27.38 -36.89
C ARG A 193 8.89 -28.46 -37.47
N ARG A 194 7.59 -28.29 -37.34
CA ARG A 194 6.60 -29.21 -37.94
C ARG A 194 6.69 -29.24 -39.47
N ARG A 195 7.22 -28.19 -40.12
CA ARG A 195 7.50 -28.11 -41.54
C ARG A 195 8.86 -28.72 -41.95
N GLY A 196 9.55 -29.38 -41.01
CA GLY A 196 10.80 -30.10 -41.28
C GLY A 196 12.07 -29.26 -41.13
N ARG A 197 11.99 -28.04 -40.58
CA ARG A 197 13.19 -27.25 -40.34
C ARG A 197 13.91 -27.72 -39.07
N GLU A 198 15.22 -27.64 -39.09
CA GLU A 198 16.06 -27.89 -37.92
C GLU A 198 15.77 -26.83 -36.81
N LEU A 199 15.92 -27.20 -35.53
CA LEU A 199 15.56 -26.38 -34.39
C LEU A 199 16.23 -25.01 -34.42
N HIS A 200 17.55 -25.00 -34.69
CA HIS A 200 18.33 -23.75 -34.72
C HIS A 200 17.85 -22.80 -35.82
N ASP A 201 17.69 -23.33 -37.05
CA ASP A 201 17.21 -22.55 -38.19
C ASP A 201 15.76 -22.07 -38.00
N ALA A 202 14.89 -22.91 -37.42
CA ALA A 202 13.51 -22.55 -37.07
C ALA A 202 13.46 -21.41 -36.07
N ALA A 203 14.28 -21.47 -35.02
CA ALA A 203 14.33 -20.44 -33.98
C ALA A 203 14.85 -19.09 -34.51
N VAL A 204 15.94 -19.10 -35.28
CA VAL A 204 16.50 -17.89 -35.91
C VAL A 204 15.52 -17.28 -36.91
N THR A 205 14.86 -18.10 -37.73
CA THR A 205 13.87 -17.62 -38.69
C THR A 205 12.63 -17.05 -37.97
N ALA A 206 12.17 -17.69 -36.91
CA ALA A 206 11.07 -17.19 -36.10
C ALA A 206 11.41 -15.85 -35.47
N ALA A 207 12.59 -15.72 -34.86
CA ALA A 207 13.07 -14.48 -34.28
C ALA A 207 13.13 -13.34 -35.31
N LYS A 208 13.73 -13.57 -36.48
CA LYS A 208 13.81 -12.57 -37.56
C LYS A 208 12.43 -12.12 -38.04
N THR A 209 11.50 -13.05 -38.19
CA THR A 209 10.14 -12.76 -38.72
C THR A 209 9.29 -12.02 -37.68
N ARG A 210 9.42 -12.36 -36.40
CA ARG A 210 8.62 -11.78 -35.31
C ARG A 210 9.23 -10.54 -34.68
N LEU A 211 10.49 -10.20 -34.99
CA LEU A 211 11.18 -9.06 -34.42
C LEU A 211 10.42 -7.73 -34.63
N ARG A 212 9.98 -7.48 -35.88
CA ARG A 212 9.24 -6.25 -36.22
C ARG A 212 7.92 -6.13 -35.45
N PRO A 213 7.00 -7.10 -35.44
CA PRO A 213 5.77 -7.05 -34.66
C PRO A 213 6.03 -6.88 -33.16
N ILE A 214 7.02 -7.58 -32.59
CA ILE A 214 7.36 -7.48 -31.15
C ILE A 214 7.87 -6.08 -30.82
N LEU A 215 8.76 -5.50 -31.63
CA LEU A 215 9.23 -4.13 -31.43
C LEU A 215 8.11 -3.11 -31.56
N MET A 216 7.21 -3.27 -32.54
CA MET A 216 6.06 -2.37 -32.70
C MET A 216 5.14 -2.40 -31.48
N THR A 217 4.78 -3.57 -30.97
CA THR A 217 3.92 -3.70 -29.79
C THR A 217 4.60 -3.14 -28.55
N SER A 218 5.89 -3.45 -28.34
CA SER A 218 6.64 -2.96 -27.19
C SER A 218 6.80 -1.45 -27.20
N LEU A 219 7.16 -0.85 -28.34
CA LEU A 219 7.27 0.61 -28.48
C LEU A 219 5.90 1.29 -28.33
N ALA A 220 4.85 0.72 -28.94
CA ALA A 220 3.50 1.26 -28.80
C ALA A 220 3.05 1.25 -27.33
N THR A 221 3.37 0.20 -26.58
CA THR A 221 3.06 0.11 -25.16
C THR A 221 3.83 1.15 -24.35
N VAL A 222 5.13 1.29 -24.60
CA VAL A 222 5.97 2.29 -23.90
C VAL A 222 5.46 3.71 -24.18
N LEU A 223 5.18 4.04 -25.45
CA LEU A 223 4.67 5.36 -25.82
C LEU A 223 3.25 5.63 -25.34
N GLY A 224 2.44 4.57 -25.16
CA GLY A 224 1.08 4.70 -24.65
C GLY A 224 0.99 4.82 -23.12
N LEU A 225 2.06 4.48 -22.41
CA LEU A 225 2.15 4.57 -20.95
C LEU A 225 2.89 5.83 -20.46
N LEU A 226 3.56 6.54 -21.36
CA LEU A 226 4.17 7.86 -21.12
C LEU A 226 3.15 8.98 -21.23
#